data_1fbe8ebb8241f702bc06ab302264b317
#
_entry.id   1fbe8ebb8241f702bc06ab302264b317
#
_cell.length_a   1.000
_cell.length_b   1.000
_cell.length_c   1.000
_cell.angle_alpha   90.00
_cell.angle_beta   90.00
_cell.angle_gamma   90.00
#
_symmetry.space_group_name_H-M   'P 1'
#
loop_
_entity.id
_entity.type
_entity.pdbx_description
1 polymer ?
#
loop_
_entity_poly.entity_id
_entity_poly.type
_entity_poly.pdbx_seq_one_letter_code
_entity_poly.pdbx_strand_id
1 'polypeptide(L)'
;MKNEHDSNASLLAGIEAGGTKYVCAIAIDPSDPIDEIRFSTGAPEKTLQQAVEFFQKASETHGPIASLGIGTFGPADINPTSDTYGQILTTPKPGWAGFNLVEFLRERAQMECPLVFETDVNAAAVAEANSGAGKGQDTVAYITVGTGIGAGLWEKGEVLHGRMHSEVGHIVVPDFDKDFGKDTNHCPFHSSCFEGRAAGPAIEKRWGVPGTELPDDHPAWDLEAAYLAAGCITLTASWSPDVILLGGGVPQKPGLIEKVRSEFEKQSGGYWSLPPLESYLQYPALGQRAGIVGALTLAEAMT
;
A
#
# COMPACT_ATOMS: atom_id res chain seq x y z
N MET A 1 -24.49 10.19 -36.22
CA MET A 1 -23.77 8.91 -36.20
C MET A 1 -23.49 8.68 -34.70
N LYS A 2 -24.25 7.78 -34.09
CA LYS A 2 -24.00 7.33 -32.71
C LYS A 2 -22.76 6.45 -32.76
N ASN A 3 -21.72 6.79 -31.97
CA ASN A 3 -20.60 5.91 -31.74
C ASN A 3 -21.16 4.61 -31.13
N GLU A 4 -20.99 3.51 -31.85
CA GLU A 4 -21.11 2.17 -31.29
C GLU A 4 -19.98 2.09 -30.24
N HIS A 5 -20.31 2.23 -28.95
CA HIS A 5 -19.44 1.86 -27.87
C HIS A 5 -19.18 0.36 -28.00
N ASP A 6 -17.91 0.01 -27.98
CA ASP A 6 -17.41 -1.36 -27.99
C ASP A 6 -18.19 -2.18 -26.96
N SER A 7 -19.01 -3.12 -27.43
CA SER A 7 -19.94 -3.92 -26.64
C SER A 7 -19.22 -5.04 -25.84
N ASN A 8 -17.92 -4.88 -25.55
CA ASN A 8 -17.12 -5.91 -24.89
C ASN A 8 -16.27 -5.37 -23.72
N ALA A 9 -16.53 -4.16 -23.24
CA ALA A 9 -15.80 -3.61 -22.10
C ALA A 9 -16.34 -4.20 -20.80
N SER A 10 -15.48 -4.88 -20.05
CA SER A 10 -15.82 -5.53 -18.78
C SER A 10 -15.92 -4.50 -17.65
N LEU A 11 -17.00 -4.56 -16.85
CA LEU A 11 -17.13 -3.74 -15.65
C LEU A 11 -16.27 -4.35 -14.53
N LEU A 12 -15.24 -3.62 -14.13
CA LEU A 12 -14.32 -3.97 -13.06
C LEU A 12 -14.83 -3.42 -11.72
N ALA A 13 -14.60 -4.15 -10.64
CA ALA A 13 -14.80 -3.68 -9.28
C ALA A 13 -13.47 -3.68 -8.50
N GLY A 14 -13.27 -2.68 -7.63
CA GLY A 14 -12.10 -2.57 -6.78
C GLY A 14 -12.46 -2.23 -5.34
N ILE A 15 -11.71 -2.80 -4.40
CA ILE A 15 -11.74 -2.45 -2.97
C ILE A 15 -10.32 -2.11 -2.51
N GLU A 16 -10.12 -0.87 -2.02
CA GLU A 16 -8.99 -0.53 -1.17
C GLU A 16 -9.45 -0.62 0.28
N ALA A 17 -9.10 -1.71 0.92
CA ALA A 17 -9.45 -2.00 2.32
C ALA A 17 -8.34 -1.48 3.25
N GLY A 18 -8.35 -0.19 3.55
CA GLY A 18 -7.38 0.43 4.46
C GLY A 18 -7.75 0.23 5.93
N GLY A 19 -6.74 0.34 6.81
CA GLY A 19 -6.96 0.21 8.25
C GLY A 19 -7.87 1.27 8.89
N THR A 20 -8.07 2.42 8.26
CA THR A 20 -8.91 3.54 8.77
C THR A 20 -10.01 3.93 7.79
N LYS A 21 -9.83 3.66 6.52
CA LYS A 21 -10.72 4.07 5.42
C LYS A 21 -10.84 2.94 4.41
N TYR A 22 -12.04 2.71 3.92
CA TYR A 22 -12.35 1.88 2.76
C TYR A 22 -12.68 2.74 1.56
N VAL A 23 -12.22 2.33 0.39
CA VAL A 23 -12.62 2.88 -0.90
C VAL A 23 -13.12 1.72 -1.76
N CYS A 24 -14.31 1.86 -2.35
CA CYS A 24 -14.84 0.94 -3.34
C CYS A 24 -15.09 1.70 -4.63
N ALA A 25 -14.74 1.12 -5.77
CA ALA A 25 -14.93 1.75 -7.06
C ALA A 25 -15.32 0.72 -8.12
N ILE A 26 -15.97 1.22 -9.18
CA ILE A 26 -16.19 0.48 -10.42
C ILE A 26 -15.55 1.25 -11.59
N ALA A 27 -15.05 0.52 -12.56
CA ALA A 27 -14.39 1.11 -13.74
C ALA A 27 -14.53 0.20 -14.97
N ILE A 28 -14.30 0.79 -16.13
CA ILE A 28 -13.94 0.08 -17.37
C ILE A 28 -12.44 0.21 -17.58
N ASP A 29 -11.89 1.39 -17.34
CA ASP A 29 -10.45 1.66 -17.29
C ASP A 29 -10.03 1.83 -15.83
N PRO A 30 -9.10 1.03 -15.28
CA PRO A 30 -8.65 1.15 -13.89
C PRO A 30 -8.20 2.55 -13.48
N SER A 31 -7.68 3.35 -14.44
CA SER A 31 -7.20 4.70 -14.17
C SER A 31 -8.32 5.75 -14.07
N ASP A 32 -9.53 5.44 -14.56
CA ASP A 32 -10.69 6.34 -14.63
C ASP A 32 -11.97 5.69 -14.07
N PRO A 33 -12.14 5.57 -12.76
CA PRO A 33 -13.34 5.01 -12.13
C PRO A 33 -14.62 5.74 -12.55
N ILE A 34 -15.66 4.96 -12.88
CA ILE A 34 -17.01 5.45 -13.24
C ILE A 34 -17.75 5.94 -12.00
N ASP A 35 -17.62 5.21 -10.87
CA ASP A 35 -18.24 5.54 -9.59
C ASP A 35 -17.34 5.09 -8.44
N GLU A 36 -17.37 5.82 -7.34
CA GLU A 36 -16.53 5.58 -6.16
C GLU A 36 -17.25 5.97 -4.88
N ILE A 37 -17.10 5.16 -3.83
CA ILE A 37 -17.55 5.48 -2.48
C ILE A 37 -16.40 5.36 -1.49
N ARG A 38 -16.37 6.26 -0.49
CA ARG A 38 -15.40 6.25 0.61
C ARG A 38 -16.11 6.27 1.94
N PHE A 39 -15.68 5.41 2.87
CA PHE A 39 -16.23 5.34 4.21
C PHE A 39 -15.18 4.87 5.24
N SER A 40 -15.46 5.11 6.52
CA SER A 40 -14.55 4.72 7.61
C SER A 40 -14.55 3.22 7.83
N THR A 41 -13.38 2.65 8.11
CA THR A 41 -13.24 1.26 8.53
C THR A 41 -13.76 1.10 9.96
N GLY A 42 -14.87 0.42 10.11
CA GLY A 42 -15.51 0.07 11.39
C GLY A 42 -15.39 -1.41 11.70
N ALA A 43 -16.45 -1.97 12.31
CA ALA A 43 -16.57 -3.42 12.49
C ALA A 43 -16.66 -4.11 11.11
N PRO A 44 -16.03 -5.28 10.93
CA PRO A 44 -15.87 -5.93 9.62
C PRO A 44 -17.18 -6.06 8.84
N GLU A 45 -18.20 -6.69 9.42
CA GLU A 45 -19.48 -6.93 8.75
C GLU A 45 -20.17 -5.64 8.29
N LYS A 46 -20.16 -4.59 9.15
CA LYS A 46 -20.77 -3.29 8.81
C LYS A 46 -19.99 -2.58 7.71
N THR A 47 -18.68 -2.71 7.72
CA THR A 47 -17.81 -2.12 6.71
C THR A 47 -18.04 -2.79 5.36
N LEU A 48 -18.00 -4.11 5.32
CA LEU A 48 -18.19 -4.85 4.07
C LEU A 48 -19.62 -4.78 3.54
N GLN A 49 -20.62 -4.66 4.42
CA GLN A 49 -22.01 -4.48 3.99
C GLN A 49 -22.18 -3.21 3.14
N GLN A 50 -21.46 -2.12 3.46
CA GLN A 50 -21.49 -0.90 2.64
C GLN A 50 -20.85 -1.13 1.25
N ALA A 51 -19.79 -1.93 1.17
CA ALA A 51 -19.19 -2.31 -0.11
C ALA A 51 -20.16 -3.16 -0.94
N VAL A 52 -20.84 -4.13 -0.31
CA VAL A 52 -21.85 -4.98 -0.96
C VAL A 52 -22.99 -4.14 -1.55
N GLU A 53 -23.55 -3.22 -0.76
CA GLU A 53 -24.64 -2.32 -1.20
C GLU A 53 -24.22 -1.44 -2.38
N PHE A 54 -22.97 -0.93 -2.35
CA PHE A 54 -22.41 -0.17 -3.45
C PHE A 54 -22.32 -1.00 -4.73
N PHE A 55 -21.74 -2.21 -4.67
CA PHE A 55 -21.57 -3.05 -5.85
C PHE A 55 -22.90 -3.60 -6.39
N GLN A 56 -23.87 -3.90 -5.53
CA GLN A 56 -25.22 -4.30 -5.97
C GLN A 56 -25.89 -3.17 -6.76
N LYS A 57 -25.89 -1.95 -6.23
CA LYS A 57 -26.42 -0.78 -6.92
C LYS A 57 -25.68 -0.48 -8.23
N ALA A 58 -24.35 -0.62 -8.23
CA ALA A 58 -23.53 -0.45 -9.42
C ALA A 58 -23.89 -1.47 -10.50
N SER A 59 -24.08 -2.75 -10.14
CA SER A 59 -24.49 -3.80 -11.06
C SER A 59 -25.88 -3.57 -11.65
N GLU A 60 -26.83 -3.03 -10.88
CA GLU A 60 -28.17 -2.65 -11.38
C GLU A 60 -28.09 -1.52 -12.43
N THR A 61 -27.14 -0.61 -12.28
CA THR A 61 -27.02 0.60 -13.11
C THR A 61 -26.15 0.39 -14.35
N HIS A 62 -25.04 -0.34 -14.22
CA HIS A 62 -23.98 -0.45 -15.22
C HIS A 62 -23.84 -1.86 -15.82
N GLY A 63 -24.57 -2.83 -15.27
CA GLY A 63 -24.48 -4.23 -15.69
C GLY A 63 -23.59 -5.07 -14.76
N PRO A 64 -23.44 -6.38 -15.07
CA PRO A 64 -22.74 -7.31 -14.18
C PRO A 64 -21.26 -6.98 -14.04
N ILE A 65 -20.76 -7.07 -12.80
CA ILE A 65 -19.32 -6.97 -12.51
C ILE A 65 -18.61 -8.20 -13.06
N ALA A 66 -17.61 -8.00 -13.91
CA ALA A 66 -16.85 -9.07 -14.54
C ALA A 66 -15.77 -9.64 -13.61
N SER A 67 -15.14 -8.81 -12.77
CA SER A 67 -14.09 -9.22 -11.83
C SER A 67 -13.97 -8.24 -10.67
N LEU A 68 -13.39 -8.71 -9.55
CA LEU A 68 -13.15 -7.92 -8.34
C LEU A 68 -11.70 -8.02 -7.90
N GLY A 69 -11.04 -6.89 -7.72
CA GLY A 69 -9.74 -6.80 -7.07
C GLY A 69 -9.84 -6.19 -5.67
N ILE A 70 -9.09 -6.74 -4.73
CA ILE A 70 -9.07 -6.28 -3.34
C ILE A 70 -7.63 -6.03 -2.93
N GLY A 71 -7.30 -4.78 -2.54
CA GLY A 71 -6.06 -4.44 -1.84
C GLY A 71 -6.37 -4.19 -0.37
N THR A 72 -5.84 -5.02 0.54
CA THR A 72 -6.18 -4.96 1.96
C THR A 72 -4.99 -4.58 2.83
N PHE A 73 -5.27 -3.94 3.97
CA PHE A 73 -4.27 -3.84 5.04
C PHE A 73 -3.90 -5.24 5.55
N GLY A 74 -2.65 -5.37 6.00
CA GLY A 74 -2.12 -6.66 6.48
C GLY A 74 -1.98 -6.74 8.02
N PRO A 75 -1.41 -7.88 8.47
CA PRO A 75 -1.12 -9.06 7.66
C PRO A 75 -2.35 -9.82 7.23
N ALA A 76 -2.32 -10.42 6.03
CA ALA A 76 -3.44 -11.13 5.43
C ALA A 76 -2.98 -12.43 4.74
N ASP A 77 -3.86 -13.41 4.65
CA ASP A 77 -3.59 -14.62 3.87
C ASP A 77 -3.99 -14.40 2.41
N ILE A 78 -2.99 -14.06 1.61
CA ILE A 78 -3.14 -13.79 0.18
C ILE A 78 -2.83 -15.01 -0.70
N ASN A 79 -2.52 -16.17 -0.12
CA ASN A 79 -2.21 -17.37 -0.88
C ASN A 79 -3.51 -18.03 -1.41
N PRO A 80 -3.76 -18.03 -2.74
CA PRO A 80 -5.01 -18.54 -3.31
C PRO A 80 -5.19 -20.07 -3.14
N THR A 81 -4.14 -20.78 -2.71
CA THR A 81 -4.21 -22.22 -2.43
C THR A 81 -4.39 -22.54 -0.94
N SER A 82 -4.49 -21.51 -0.09
CA SER A 82 -4.72 -21.66 1.35
C SER A 82 -6.21 -21.84 1.67
N ASP A 83 -6.51 -22.67 2.66
CA ASP A 83 -7.88 -22.82 3.19
C ASP A 83 -8.39 -21.52 3.87
N THR A 84 -7.49 -20.60 4.17
CA THR A 84 -7.79 -19.31 4.82
C THR A 84 -7.57 -18.11 3.88
N TYR A 85 -7.49 -18.34 2.57
CA TYR A 85 -7.39 -17.27 1.58
C TYR A 85 -8.43 -16.17 1.78
N GLY A 86 -8.00 -14.92 1.86
CA GLY A 86 -8.88 -13.78 2.12
C GLY A 86 -9.01 -13.39 3.60
N GLN A 87 -8.34 -14.10 4.52
CA GLN A 87 -8.42 -13.84 5.95
C GLN A 87 -7.41 -12.77 6.38
N ILE A 88 -7.86 -11.80 7.20
CA ILE A 88 -6.97 -10.92 7.96
C ILE A 88 -6.38 -11.73 9.11
N LEU A 89 -5.05 -11.73 9.20
CA LEU A 89 -4.33 -12.49 10.23
C LEU A 89 -4.27 -11.70 11.55
N THR A 90 -3.15 -11.73 12.26
CA THR A 90 -2.99 -11.03 13.55
C THR A 90 -2.95 -9.52 13.34
N THR A 91 -3.95 -8.81 13.86
CA THR A 91 -4.04 -7.35 13.80
C THR A 91 -4.58 -6.80 15.13
N PRO A 92 -4.13 -5.62 15.59
CA PRO A 92 -4.70 -4.96 16.75
C PRO A 92 -6.10 -4.38 16.49
N LYS A 93 -6.58 -4.39 15.25
CA LYS A 93 -7.86 -3.80 14.87
C LYS A 93 -9.02 -4.66 15.36
N PRO A 94 -9.94 -4.11 16.20
CA PRO A 94 -11.00 -4.91 16.83
C PRO A 94 -11.90 -5.61 15.82
N GLY A 95 -12.05 -6.93 15.98
CA GLY A 95 -12.93 -7.78 15.19
C GLY A 95 -12.37 -8.20 13.81
N TRP A 96 -11.22 -7.67 13.39
CA TRP A 96 -10.64 -8.00 12.08
C TRP A 96 -9.73 -9.23 12.11
N ALA A 97 -9.09 -9.54 13.24
CA ALA A 97 -8.26 -10.74 13.34
C ALA A 97 -9.10 -12.00 13.11
N GLY A 98 -8.70 -12.82 12.14
CA GLY A 98 -9.42 -14.04 11.75
C GLY A 98 -10.66 -13.82 10.86
N PHE A 99 -11.01 -12.59 10.53
CA PHE A 99 -12.14 -12.30 9.63
C PHE A 99 -11.74 -12.55 8.18
N ASN A 100 -12.55 -13.32 7.42
CA ASN A 100 -12.32 -13.61 6.02
C ASN A 100 -13.17 -12.71 5.11
N LEU A 101 -12.51 -11.77 4.40
CA LEU A 101 -13.16 -10.83 3.49
C LEU A 101 -13.74 -11.53 2.26
N VAL A 102 -12.98 -12.47 1.71
CA VAL A 102 -13.35 -13.18 0.48
C VAL A 102 -14.58 -14.02 0.72
N GLU A 103 -14.59 -14.80 1.82
CA GLU A 103 -15.74 -15.61 2.21
C GLU A 103 -17.00 -14.75 2.42
N PHE A 104 -16.87 -13.64 3.15
CA PHE A 104 -17.98 -12.71 3.37
C PHE A 104 -18.56 -12.18 2.05
N LEU A 105 -17.71 -11.73 1.13
CA LEU A 105 -18.15 -11.19 -0.16
C LEU A 105 -18.81 -12.29 -1.03
N ARG A 106 -18.29 -13.51 -1.03
CA ARG A 106 -18.89 -14.64 -1.73
C ARG A 106 -20.28 -14.97 -1.21
N GLU A 107 -20.41 -15.09 0.10
CA GLU A 107 -21.67 -15.52 0.75
C GLU A 107 -22.73 -14.42 0.76
N ARG A 108 -22.35 -13.15 1.07
CA ARG A 108 -23.29 -12.06 1.32
C ARG A 108 -23.56 -11.21 0.09
N ALA A 109 -22.54 -10.94 -0.71
CA ALA A 109 -22.71 -10.18 -1.95
C ALA A 109 -23.16 -11.04 -3.12
N GLN A 110 -23.08 -12.37 -2.99
CA GLN A 110 -23.31 -13.32 -4.08
C GLN A 110 -22.43 -12.98 -5.30
N MET A 111 -21.23 -12.44 -5.04
CA MET A 111 -20.28 -12.07 -6.09
C MET A 111 -19.58 -13.34 -6.59
N GLU A 112 -20.11 -13.91 -7.66
CA GLU A 112 -19.56 -15.12 -8.29
C GLU A 112 -18.45 -14.82 -9.29
N CYS A 113 -18.18 -13.53 -9.59
CA CYS A 113 -17.14 -13.14 -10.53
C CYS A 113 -15.73 -13.56 -10.04
N PRO A 114 -14.75 -13.74 -10.95
CA PRO A 114 -13.35 -13.89 -10.59
C PRO A 114 -12.91 -12.82 -9.60
N LEU A 115 -12.05 -13.21 -8.61
CA LEU A 115 -11.64 -12.33 -7.54
C LEU A 115 -10.16 -12.54 -7.25
N VAL A 116 -9.42 -11.44 -7.07
CA VAL A 116 -8.05 -11.42 -6.58
C VAL A 116 -7.97 -10.65 -5.26
N PHE A 117 -7.25 -11.21 -4.30
CA PHE A 117 -7.05 -10.64 -2.97
C PHE A 117 -5.58 -10.43 -2.71
N GLU A 118 -5.18 -9.20 -2.44
CA GLU A 118 -3.81 -8.77 -2.32
C GLU A 118 -3.67 -7.73 -1.19
N THR A 119 -2.44 -7.41 -0.78
CA THR A 119 -2.19 -6.32 0.15
C THR A 119 -2.38 -4.95 -0.53
N ASP A 120 -2.70 -3.92 0.26
CA ASP A 120 -2.86 -2.55 -0.22
C ASP A 120 -1.56 -1.98 -0.84
N VAL A 121 -0.40 -2.34 -0.28
CA VAL A 121 0.90 -1.92 -0.81
C VAL A 121 1.27 -2.63 -2.10
N ASN A 122 0.91 -3.90 -2.25
CA ASN A 122 1.10 -4.63 -3.49
C ASN A 122 0.18 -4.10 -4.59
N ALA A 123 -1.09 -3.83 -4.26
CA ALA A 123 -2.02 -3.16 -5.18
C ALA A 123 -1.47 -1.79 -5.62
N ALA A 124 -0.95 -0.98 -4.69
CA ALA A 124 -0.34 0.30 -5.03
C ALA A 124 0.91 0.15 -5.92
N ALA A 125 1.76 -0.86 -5.69
CA ALA A 125 2.90 -1.16 -6.56
C ALA A 125 2.45 -1.51 -7.98
N VAL A 126 1.41 -2.33 -8.12
CA VAL A 126 0.79 -2.68 -9.42
C VAL A 126 0.28 -1.42 -10.14
N ALA A 127 -0.44 -0.54 -9.44
CA ALA A 127 -0.95 0.69 -10.02
C ALA A 127 0.17 1.61 -10.54
N GLU A 128 1.17 1.84 -9.71
CA GLU A 128 2.29 2.72 -10.05
C GLU A 128 3.16 2.15 -11.18
N ALA A 129 3.33 0.83 -11.25
CA ALA A 129 4.03 0.17 -12.35
C ALA A 129 3.29 0.27 -13.69
N ASN A 130 1.96 0.16 -13.66
CA ASN A 130 1.15 0.18 -14.89
C ASN A 130 0.80 1.61 -15.36
N SER A 131 0.49 2.52 -14.43
CA SER A 131 -0.11 3.83 -14.74
C SER A 131 0.56 5.01 -14.03
N GLY A 132 1.52 4.77 -13.13
CA GLY A 132 2.13 5.81 -12.30
C GLY A 132 3.61 6.05 -12.57
N ALA A 133 4.36 6.41 -11.54
CA ALA A 133 5.78 6.78 -11.59
C ALA A 133 6.70 5.60 -11.94
N GLY A 134 6.24 4.36 -11.76
CA GLY A 134 6.96 3.15 -12.15
C GLY A 134 6.73 2.69 -13.59
N LYS A 135 5.90 3.42 -14.37
CA LYS A 135 5.56 3.00 -15.72
C LYS A 135 6.79 2.89 -16.63
N GLY A 136 6.93 1.71 -17.25
CA GLY A 136 8.05 1.40 -18.14
C GLY A 136 9.29 0.85 -17.43
N GLN A 137 9.25 0.69 -16.12
CA GLN A 137 10.28 -0.03 -15.34
C GLN A 137 9.94 -1.52 -15.29
N ASP A 138 10.95 -2.37 -15.19
CA ASP A 138 10.78 -3.82 -15.03
C ASP A 138 10.49 -4.19 -13.57
N THR A 139 11.00 -3.41 -12.61
CA THR A 139 10.92 -3.70 -11.18
C THR A 139 10.60 -2.44 -10.38
N VAL A 140 9.43 -2.41 -9.74
CA VAL A 140 8.94 -1.24 -8.99
C VAL A 140 8.70 -1.63 -7.53
N ALA A 141 9.43 -1.00 -6.61
CA ALA A 141 9.17 -1.10 -5.19
C ALA A 141 8.32 0.08 -4.72
N TYR A 142 7.20 -0.20 -4.07
CA TYR A 142 6.35 0.80 -3.43
C TYR A 142 6.41 0.65 -1.91
N ILE A 143 6.70 1.74 -1.22
CA ILE A 143 6.71 1.80 0.25
C ILE A 143 5.64 2.79 0.68
N THR A 144 4.77 2.41 1.61
CA THR A 144 3.90 3.35 2.31
C THR A 144 4.42 3.61 3.71
N VAL A 145 4.52 4.89 4.11
CA VAL A 145 4.90 5.31 5.46
C VAL A 145 3.81 6.21 6.02
N GLY A 146 3.04 5.68 6.97
CA GLY A 146 1.90 6.35 7.56
C GLY A 146 1.72 5.94 9.02
N THR A 147 0.55 5.40 9.38
CA THR A 147 0.30 4.78 10.69
C THR A 147 1.16 3.54 10.91
N GLY A 148 1.44 2.79 9.84
CA GLY A 148 2.42 1.72 9.78
C GLY A 148 3.34 1.91 8.58
N ILE A 149 4.21 0.92 8.34
CA ILE A 149 5.06 0.83 7.15
C ILE A 149 4.84 -0.52 6.47
N GLY A 150 4.46 -0.48 5.21
CA GLY A 150 4.39 -1.65 4.35
C GLY A 150 5.12 -1.40 3.04
N ALA A 151 5.50 -2.46 2.33
CA ALA A 151 6.04 -2.35 0.99
C ALA A 151 5.63 -3.52 0.11
N GLY A 152 5.43 -3.24 -1.18
CA GLY A 152 5.19 -4.21 -2.24
C GLY A 152 6.24 -4.09 -3.34
N LEU A 153 6.52 -5.21 -3.98
CA LEU A 153 7.39 -5.27 -5.16
C LEU A 153 6.60 -5.84 -6.34
N TRP A 154 6.53 -5.07 -7.41
CA TRP A 154 6.08 -5.53 -8.71
C TRP A 154 7.28 -5.79 -9.61
N GLU A 155 7.33 -6.96 -10.26
CA GLU A 155 8.39 -7.36 -11.16
C GLU A 155 7.79 -8.00 -12.43
N LYS A 156 7.97 -7.35 -13.59
CA LYS A 156 7.63 -7.86 -14.91
C LYS A 156 6.22 -8.43 -15.06
N GLY A 157 5.24 -7.76 -14.50
CA GLY A 157 3.83 -8.15 -14.59
C GLY A 157 3.29 -8.88 -13.34
N GLU A 158 4.15 -9.27 -12.42
CA GLU A 158 3.77 -10.03 -11.24
C GLU A 158 4.15 -9.30 -9.94
N VAL A 159 3.42 -9.58 -8.88
CA VAL A 159 3.76 -9.14 -7.52
C VAL A 159 4.65 -10.19 -6.87
N LEU A 160 5.69 -9.75 -6.18
CA LEU A 160 6.56 -10.65 -5.42
C LEU A 160 5.84 -11.24 -4.22
N HIS A 161 5.65 -12.54 -4.26
CA HIS A 161 5.19 -13.33 -3.12
C HIS A 161 6.26 -14.33 -2.69
N GLY A 162 6.34 -14.58 -1.38
CA GLY A 162 7.10 -15.68 -0.80
C GLY A 162 6.16 -16.67 -0.13
N ARG A 163 6.52 -17.10 1.08
CA ARG A 163 5.62 -17.90 1.92
C ARG A 163 4.34 -17.10 2.29
N MET A 164 4.48 -15.81 2.43
CA MET A 164 3.43 -14.80 2.62
C MET A 164 3.86 -13.52 1.88
N HIS A 165 3.06 -12.47 1.92
CA HIS A 165 3.47 -11.15 1.44
C HIS A 165 4.66 -10.59 2.24
N SER A 166 5.36 -9.63 1.65
CA SER A 166 6.50 -8.97 2.31
C SER A 166 6.05 -8.11 3.49
N GLU A 167 6.79 -8.21 4.61
CA GLU A 167 6.58 -7.42 5.83
C GLU A 167 7.80 -6.50 6.06
N VAL A 168 8.10 -5.66 5.07
CA VAL A 168 9.27 -4.75 5.07
C VAL A 168 9.25 -3.78 6.25
N GLY A 169 8.08 -3.38 6.75
CA GLY A 169 7.99 -2.57 7.95
C GLY A 169 8.68 -3.16 9.17
N HIS A 170 8.93 -4.48 9.16
CA HIS A 170 9.53 -5.17 10.28
C HIS A 170 11.00 -5.58 10.07
N ILE A 171 11.66 -5.10 9.01
CA ILE A 171 13.13 -5.24 8.91
C ILE A 171 13.82 -4.51 10.05
N VAL A 172 14.96 -5.05 10.47
CA VAL A 172 15.79 -4.39 11.50
C VAL A 172 16.51 -3.20 10.86
N VAL A 173 16.43 -2.04 11.52
CA VAL A 173 17.13 -0.83 11.11
C VAL A 173 18.13 -0.41 12.22
N PRO A 174 19.20 0.33 11.85
CA PRO A 174 20.12 0.88 12.84
C PRO A 174 19.41 1.78 13.86
N ASP A 175 19.93 1.87 15.06
CA ASP A 175 19.43 2.77 16.10
C ASP A 175 20.11 4.14 15.93
N PHE A 176 19.46 5.03 15.22
CA PHE A 176 19.94 6.40 15.01
C PHE A 176 19.55 7.37 16.13
N ASP A 177 18.62 6.97 17.01
CA ASP A 177 18.11 7.81 18.10
C ASP A 177 18.47 7.28 19.51
N LYS A 178 19.49 6.44 19.63
CA LYS A 178 19.97 5.86 20.90
C LYS A 178 20.27 6.90 21.98
N ASP A 179 20.64 8.11 21.57
CA ASP A 179 21.00 9.21 22.48
C ASP A 179 19.77 9.92 23.08
N PHE A 180 18.53 9.57 22.65
CA PHE A 180 17.29 10.07 23.28
C PHE A 180 17.05 9.51 24.70
N GLY A 181 17.81 8.49 25.12
CA GLY A 181 17.79 7.95 26.49
C GLY A 181 16.48 7.28 26.92
N LYS A 182 15.54 7.05 26.00
CA LYS A 182 14.25 6.37 26.23
C LYS A 182 13.93 5.44 25.09
N ASP A 183 13.07 4.44 25.34
CA ASP A 183 12.51 3.61 24.28
C ASP A 183 11.58 4.46 23.41
N THR A 184 12.00 4.71 22.18
CA THR A 184 11.27 5.47 21.16
C THR A 184 10.62 4.56 20.12
N ASN A 185 10.85 3.24 20.20
CA ASN A 185 10.23 2.27 19.31
C ASN A 185 8.73 2.14 19.58
N HIS A 186 7.92 2.20 18.51
CA HIS A 186 6.46 2.08 18.62
C HIS A 186 5.94 0.65 18.43
N CYS A 187 6.67 -0.21 17.69
CA CYS A 187 6.23 -1.58 17.39
C CYS A 187 6.10 -2.42 18.67
N PRO A 188 4.95 -3.09 18.89
CA PRO A 188 4.76 -3.94 20.06
C PRO A 188 5.48 -5.28 19.97
N PHE A 189 5.97 -5.68 18.78
CA PHE A 189 6.57 -7.00 18.56
C PHE A 189 8.10 -6.97 18.48
N HIS A 190 8.70 -5.87 17.99
CA HIS A 190 10.11 -5.77 17.68
C HIS A 190 10.73 -4.55 18.35
N SER A 191 11.92 -4.71 18.91
CA SER A 191 12.63 -3.62 19.63
C SER A 191 13.28 -2.59 18.71
N SER A 192 13.53 -2.93 17.43
CA SER A 192 14.20 -2.03 16.47
C SER A 192 13.85 -2.38 15.03
N CYS A 193 12.57 -2.35 14.68
CA CYS A 193 12.14 -2.51 13.30
C CYS A 193 11.86 -1.14 12.64
N PHE A 194 11.84 -1.14 11.31
CA PHE A 194 11.64 0.05 10.49
C PHE A 194 10.34 0.79 10.85
N GLU A 195 9.22 0.08 10.92
CA GLU A 195 7.92 0.65 11.33
C GLU A 195 7.99 1.25 12.74
N GLY A 196 8.56 0.49 13.68
CA GLY A 196 8.69 0.92 15.07
C GLY A 196 9.54 2.17 15.25
N ARG A 197 10.41 2.49 14.29
CA ARG A 197 11.30 3.66 14.31
C ARG A 197 10.80 4.81 13.43
N ALA A 198 10.14 4.56 12.30
CA ALA A 198 9.87 5.56 11.26
C ALA A 198 8.38 5.79 10.96
N ALA A 199 7.45 4.99 11.47
CA ALA A 199 6.02 5.26 11.28
C ALA A 199 5.57 6.53 12.03
N GLY A 200 4.47 7.13 11.58
CA GLY A 200 3.90 8.33 12.22
C GLY A 200 3.78 8.24 13.75
N PRO A 201 3.25 7.13 14.32
CA PRO A 201 3.20 6.95 15.77
C PRO A 201 4.58 6.89 16.46
N ALA A 202 5.62 6.45 15.77
CA ALA A 202 6.98 6.48 16.30
C ALA A 202 7.53 7.91 16.38
N ILE A 203 7.22 8.75 15.38
CA ILE A 203 7.52 10.18 15.39
C ILE A 203 6.83 10.84 16.61
N GLU A 204 5.53 10.61 16.76
CA GLU A 204 4.75 11.17 17.87
C GLU A 204 5.28 10.70 19.23
N LYS A 205 5.57 9.40 19.40
CA LYS A 205 6.15 8.85 20.64
C LYS A 205 7.49 9.49 21.01
N ARG A 206 8.32 9.78 19.99
CA ARG A 206 9.65 10.36 20.18
C ARG A 206 9.61 11.84 20.51
N TRP A 207 8.78 12.60 19.81
CA TRP A 207 8.74 14.06 19.88
C TRP A 207 7.62 14.62 20.76
N GLY A 208 6.64 13.79 21.13
CA GLY A 208 5.52 14.15 22.01
C GLY A 208 4.35 14.83 21.30
N VAL A 209 4.46 15.05 19.98
CA VAL A 209 3.41 15.61 19.12
C VAL A 209 3.40 14.87 17.77
N PRO A 210 2.24 14.80 17.08
CA PRO A 210 2.17 14.23 15.74
C PRO A 210 3.12 14.93 14.76
N GLY A 211 3.66 14.17 13.79
CA GLY A 211 4.54 14.75 12.76
C GLY A 211 3.91 15.89 11.97
N THR A 212 2.58 15.89 11.82
CA THR A 212 1.84 16.98 11.17
C THR A 212 1.92 18.33 11.90
N GLU A 213 2.23 18.31 13.19
CA GLU A 213 2.37 19.51 14.03
C GLU A 213 3.83 20.00 14.11
N LEU A 214 4.81 19.19 13.66
CA LEU A 214 6.21 19.57 13.66
C LEU A 214 6.52 20.55 12.52
N PRO A 215 7.27 21.66 12.78
CA PRO A 215 7.75 22.56 11.74
C PRO A 215 8.58 21.84 10.66
N ASP A 216 8.66 22.43 9.45
CA ASP A 216 9.39 21.82 8.33
C ASP A 216 10.90 21.74 8.56
N ASP A 217 11.47 22.63 9.38
CA ASP A 217 12.88 22.68 9.77
C ASP A 217 13.18 21.92 11.07
N HIS A 218 12.19 21.19 11.64
CA HIS A 218 12.41 20.45 12.88
C HIS A 218 13.43 19.30 12.69
N PRO A 219 14.35 19.08 13.65
CA PRO A 219 15.39 18.04 13.54
C PRO A 219 14.83 16.60 13.47
N ALA A 220 13.55 16.40 13.77
CA ALA A 220 12.86 15.14 13.56
C ALA A 220 12.99 14.65 12.11
N TRP A 221 13.01 15.56 11.15
CA TRP A 221 13.03 15.21 9.73
C TRP A 221 14.40 14.74 9.24
N ASP A 222 15.48 15.13 9.90
CA ASP A 222 16.82 14.58 9.63
C ASP A 222 16.92 13.15 10.15
N LEU A 223 16.38 12.88 11.34
CA LEU A 223 16.32 11.54 11.91
C LEU A 223 15.40 10.62 11.10
N GLU A 224 14.24 11.13 10.70
CA GLU A 224 13.28 10.39 9.86
C GLU A 224 13.90 10.03 8.51
N ALA A 225 14.60 10.97 7.88
CA ALA A 225 15.33 10.73 6.63
C ALA A 225 16.37 9.61 6.78
N ALA A 226 17.08 9.55 7.91
CA ALA A 226 18.06 8.49 8.16
C ALA A 226 17.40 7.10 8.25
N TYR A 227 16.24 6.99 8.90
CA TYR A 227 15.49 5.73 8.97
C TYR A 227 14.90 5.33 7.62
N LEU A 228 14.29 6.27 6.89
CA LEU A 228 13.75 6.01 5.57
C LEU A 228 14.84 5.59 4.57
N ALA A 229 16.00 6.24 4.62
CA ALA A 229 17.15 5.86 3.81
C ALA A 229 17.63 4.43 4.12
N ALA A 230 17.73 4.05 5.40
CA ALA A 230 18.11 2.69 5.80
C ALA A 230 17.13 1.63 5.29
N GLY A 231 15.82 1.92 5.33
CA GLY A 231 14.79 1.08 4.72
C GLY A 231 14.99 0.94 3.20
N CYS A 232 15.16 2.05 2.48
CA CYS A 232 15.41 2.05 1.04
C CYS A 232 16.69 1.29 0.67
N ILE A 233 17.76 1.43 1.44
CA ILE A 233 19.02 0.69 1.27
C ILE A 233 18.80 -0.81 1.39
N THR A 234 18.00 -1.24 2.38
CA THR A 234 17.67 -2.66 2.55
C THR A 234 16.92 -3.21 1.34
N LEU A 235 15.96 -2.44 0.80
CA LEU A 235 15.24 -2.83 -0.42
C LEU A 235 16.15 -2.84 -1.65
N THR A 236 17.04 -1.86 -1.78
CA THR A 236 18.05 -1.83 -2.85
C THR A 236 18.92 -3.08 -2.80
N ALA A 237 19.39 -3.46 -1.61
CA ALA A 237 20.26 -4.62 -1.42
C ALA A 237 19.55 -5.97 -1.64
N SER A 238 18.25 -6.06 -1.32
CA SER A 238 17.49 -7.32 -1.33
C SER A 238 16.66 -7.53 -2.59
N TRP A 239 16.08 -6.46 -3.13
CA TRP A 239 15.17 -6.51 -4.29
C TRP A 239 15.79 -5.95 -5.56
N SER A 240 16.78 -5.05 -5.43
CA SER A 240 17.43 -4.36 -6.56
C SER A 240 16.42 -3.75 -7.55
N PRO A 241 15.45 -2.94 -7.10
CA PRO A 241 14.42 -2.40 -7.98
C PRO A 241 14.99 -1.33 -8.92
N ASP A 242 14.29 -1.07 -10.03
CA ASP A 242 14.61 0.04 -10.94
C ASP A 242 14.20 1.40 -10.33
N VAL A 243 13.17 1.40 -9.48
CA VAL A 243 12.67 2.58 -8.77
C VAL A 243 12.06 2.20 -7.43
N ILE A 244 12.26 3.05 -6.42
CA ILE A 244 11.58 2.98 -5.13
C ILE A 244 10.64 4.19 -5.02
N LEU A 245 9.35 3.92 -4.78
CA LEU A 245 8.31 4.93 -4.63
C LEU A 245 7.93 5.08 -3.17
N LEU A 246 8.15 6.28 -2.62
CA LEU A 246 7.90 6.62 -1.22
C LEU A 246 6.52 7.26 -1.07
N GLY A 247 5.52 6.45 -0.75
CA GLY A 247 4.13 6.84 -0.49
C GLY A 247 3.79 6.95 0.99
N GLY A 248 2.50 7.16 1.27
CA GLY A 248 1.99 7.41 2.62
C GLY A 248 2.07 8.88 3.04
N GLY A 249 1.66 9.17 4.25
CA GLY A 249 1.56 10.56 4.74
C GLY A 249 2.87 11.16 5.19
N VAL A 250 3.77 10.36 5.77
CA VAL A 250 5.06 10.85 6.32
C VAL A 250 5.99 11.39 5.23
N PRO A 251 6.22 10.69 4.10
CA PRO A 251 7.09 11.20 3.04
C PRO A 251 6.59 12.48 2.36
N GLN A 252 5.29 12.84 2.51
CA GLN A 252 4.73 14.07 1.96
C GLN A 252 5.19 15.34 2.67
N LYS A 253 5.94 15.20 3.78
CA LYS A 253 6.54 16.35 4.46
C LYS A 253 7.47 17.10 3.50
N PRO A 254 7.28 18.43 3.30
CA PRO A 254 8.12 19.21 2.40
C PRO A 254 9.62 19.06 2.69
N GLY A 255 10.42 18.79 1.67
CA GLY A 255 11.87 18.63 1.76
C GLY A 255 12.36 17.29 2.35
N LEU A 256 11.46 16.39 2.77
CA LEU A 256 11.89 15.13 3.38
C LEU A 256 12.54 14.20 2.36
N ILE A 257 12.01 14.09 1.14
CA ILE A 257 12.57 13.18 0.14
C ILE A 257 14.01 13.59 -0.28
N GLU A 258 14.31 14.88 -0.32
CA GLU A 258 15.66 15.38 -0.58
C GLU A 258 16.63 14.99 0.54
N LYS A 259 16.16 15.07 1.79
CA LYS A 259 16.92 14.58 2.96
C LYS A 259 17.13 13.06 2.90
N VAL A 260 16.11 12.30 2.51
CA VAL A 260 16.21 10.83 2.31
C VAL A 260 17.25 10.48 1.26
N ARG A 261 17.26 11.17 0.11
CA ARG A 261 18.25 10.97 -0.94
C ARG A 261 19.66 11.26 -0.44
N SER A 262 19.85 12.37 0.27
CA SER A 262 21.15 12.74 0.86
C SER A 262 21.63 11.68 1.88
N GLU A 263 20.75 11.21 2.77
CA GLU A 263 21.11 10.16 3.72
C GLU A 263 21.32 8.80 3.05
N PHE A 264 20.58 8.48 1.99
CA PHE A 264 20.79 7.28 1.19
C PHE A 264 22.19 7.28 0.53
N GLU A 265 22.60 8.38 -0.09
CA GLU A 265 23.94 8.54 -0.69
C GLU A 265 25.03 8.33 0.36
N LYS A 266 24.89 8.98 1.52
CA LYS A 266 25.84 8.88 2.64
C LYS A 266 25.92 7.47 3.21
N GLN A 267 24.79 6.81 3.48
CA GLN A 267 24.74 5.48 4.09
C GLN A 267 25.11 4.36 3.11
N SER A 268 24.81 4.52 1.81
CA SER A 268 25.18 3.56 0.76
C SER A 268 26.67 3.52 0.48
N GLY A 269 27.41 4.60 0.82
CA GLY A 269 28.85 4.69 0.64
C GLY A 269 29.28 4.60 -0.84
N GLY A 270 28.39 4.85 -1.78
CA GLY A 270 28.68 4.75 -3.22
C GLY A 270 28.89 3.32 -3.73
N TYR A 271 28.37 2.30 -3.02
CA TYR A 271 28.58 0.91 -3.39
C TYR A 271 27.83 0.50 -4.66
N TRP A 272 26.58 0.98 -4.85
CA TRP A 272 25.78 0.63 -6.02
C TRP A 272 25.93 1.62 -7.16
N SER A 273 25.98 1.11 -8.39
CA SER A 273 25.83 1.95 -9.59
C SER A 273 24.34 2.12 -9.88
N LEU A 274 23.74 3.14 -9.29
CA LEU A 274 22.33 3.48 -9.44
C LEU A 274 22.10 4.62 -10.44
N PRO A 275 20.88 4.77 -10.98
CA PRO A 275 20.50 6.00 -11.67
C PRO A 275 20.60 7.22 -10.73
N PRO A 276 20.48 8.47 -11.25
CA PRO A 276 20.36 9.65 -10.39
C PRO A 276 19.26 9.44 -9.34
N LEU A 277 19.54 9.78 -8.07
CA LEU A 277 18.63 9.49 -6.96
C LEU A 277 17.25 10.15 -7.12
N GLU A 278 17.15 11.24 -7.88
CA GLU A 278 15.88 11.88 -8.22
C GLU A 278 14.97 10.99 -9.07
N SER A 279 15.57 10.09 -9.85
CA SER A 279 14.85 9.10 -10.64
C SER A 279 14.74 7.72 -9.98
N TYR A 280 15.57 7.45 -8.97
CA TYR A 280 15.58 6.19 -8.24
C TYR A 280 14.67 6.19 -7.01
N LEU A 281 14.67 7.28 -6.25
CA LEU A 281 13.80 7.49 -5.08
C LEU A 281 12.80 8.60 -5.43
N GLN A 282 11.53 8.23 -5.66
CA GLN A 282 10.51 9.14 -6.14
C GLN A 282 9.25 9.13 -5.25
N TYR A 283 8.42 10.15 -5.41
CA TYR A 283 7.04 10.08 -4.97
C TYR A 283 6.20 9.25 -5.94
N PRO A 284 5.19 8.51 -5.45
CA PRO A 284 4.21 7.87 -6.31
C PRO A 284 3.40 8.93 -7.09
N ALA A 285 3.13 8.68 -8.37
CA ALA A 285 2.38 9.60 -9.21
C ALA A 285 0.88 9.58 -8.96
N LEU A 286 0.32 8.42 -8.55
CA LEU A 286 -1.11 8.24 -8.31
C LEU A 286 -1.53 8.71 -6.92
N GLY A 287 -0.59 8.96 -6.01
CA GLY A 287 -0.83 9.49 -4.68
C GLY A 287 -1.86 8.69 -3.89
N GLN A 288 -2.93 9.35 -3.42
CA GLN A 288 -4.01 8.72 -2.64
C GLN A 288 -4.88 7.75 -3.45
N ARG A 289 -4.71 7.67 -4.78
CA ARG A 289 -5.48 6.78 -5.65
C ARG A 289 -4.76 5.46 -5.96
N ALA A 290 -3.48 5.33 -5.58
CA ALA A 290 -2.68 4.15 -5.93
C ALA A 290 -3.33 2.84 -5.47
N GLY A 291 -3.90 2.78 -4.26
CA GLY A 291 -4.55 1.57 -3.73
C GLY A 291 -5.78 1.16 -4.54
N ILE A 292 -6.70 2.08 -4.80
CA ILE A 292 -7.95 1.75 -5.54
C ILE A 292 -7.68 1.49 -7.03
N VAL A 293 -6.80 2.26 -7.67
CA VAL A 293 -6.38 2.00 -9.05
C VAL A 293 -5.70 0.63 -9.14
N GLY A 294 -4.87 0.27 -8.16
CA GLY A 294 -4.24 -1.04 -8.10
C GLY A 294 -5.24 -2.18 -7.94
N ALA A 295 -6.24 -2.03 -7.08
CA ALA A 295 -7.30 -3.02 -6.95
C ALA A 295 -8.06 -3.22 -8.28
N LEU A 296 -8.38 -2.13 -8.98
CA LEU A 296 -9.01 -2.20 -10.31
C LEU A 296 -8.09 -2.82 -11.37
N THR A 297 -6.79 -2.51 -11.36
CA THR A 297 -5.81 -3.12 -12.27
C THR A 297 -5.66 -4.63 -12.01
N LEU A 298 -5.66 -5.04 -10.76
CA LEU A 298 -5.69 -6.46 -10.38
C LEU A 298 -6.97 -7.14 -10.87
N ALA A 299 -8.12 -6.47 -10.80
CA ALA A 299 -9.39 -7.00 -11.35
C ALA A 299 -9.31 -7.15 -12.88
N GLU A 300 -8.74 -6.18 -13.59
CA GLU A 300 -8.58 -6.22 -15.05
C GLU A 300 -7.77 -7.44 -15.50
N ALA A 301 -6.73 -7.81 -14.75
CA ALA A 301 -5.91 -8.98 -15.06
C ALA A 301 -6.66 -10.32 -14.94
N MET A 302 -7.89 -10.33 -14.39
CA MET A 302 -8.74 -11.52 -14.24
C MET A 302 -9.78 -11.66 -15.38
N THR A 303 -9.92 -10.66 -16.25
CA THR A 303 -10.86 -10.69 -17.41
C THR A 303 -10.18 -11.12 -18.68
#